data_17f1d2809fbffc6091f80b619848d90f
#
_entry.id   17f1d2809fbffc6091f80b619848d90f
#
_cell.length_a   1.000
_cell.length_b   1.000
_cell.length_c   1.000
_cell.angle_alpha   90.00
_cell.angle_beta   90.00
_cell.angle_gamma   90.00
#
_symmetry.space_group_name_H-M   'P 1'
#
loop_
_entity.id
_entity.type
_entity.pdbx_description
1 polymer ?
#
loop_
_entity_poly.entity_id
_entity_poly.type
_entity_poly.pdbx_seq_one_letter_code
_entity_poly.pdbx_strand_id
1 'polypeptide(L)'
;LAAMMRRSARREEAYVPTSQLRRFTLPDSAPIMRRVMGFLSDQARTLIHAGVSRDRICIDPGPGFGKSANEDIVIQRETAKMASLGYPLMCAVSRKRFVGAVSGVTEAAERDAATFGVCLGAIQAGANIVRVHDAAGFAQFLNGYWAVAKPQPRRAFVAVGSNLGHRCDNIRAAREMIAEIPLTCVSNSSKIYESEPAYETRQDAFANAVIEIKTELAPLVLLDELMKIEAELGRDRSKKAKANGPRTIDLDLLWMDGETHGGKKLRLPHPLIGERDFVLVPLEDLMHDPARFFRYNGVEVLSLIHISE
;
A
#
# COMPACT_ATOMS: atom_id res chain seq x y z
N LEU A 1 21.45 -5.93 16.47
CA LEU A 1 22.51 -5.19 15.79
C LEU A 1 22.56 -5.57 14.32
N ALA A 2 21.65 -5.07 13.50
CA ALA A 2 21.67 -5.34 12.08
C ALA A 2 21.49 -4.04 11.31
N ALA A 3 22.61 -3.36 10.99
CA ALA A 3 22.62 -2.49 9.83
C ALA A 3 22.85 -3.41 8.61
N MET A 4 21.81 -3.69 7.81
CA MET A 4 21.97 -4.40 6.55
C MET A 4 22.42 -3.43 5.48
N MET A 5 23.58 -3.69 4.89
CA MET A 5 24.18 -2.93 3.79
C MET A 5 23.95 -3.66 2.47
N ARG A 6 23.38 -2.98 1.47
CA ARG A 6 23.44 -3.41 0.08
C ARG A 6 24.06 -2.32 -0.78
N ARG A 7 25.08 -2.65 -1.56
CA ARG A 7 25.61 -1.80 -2.64
C ARG A 7 24.90 -2.10 -3.97
N SER A 8 24.82 -1.11 -4.83
CA SER A 8 24.22 -1.23 -6.17
C SER A 8 24.96 -2.27 -7.03
N ALA A 9 24.22 -3.02 -7.85
CA ALA A 9 24.64 -4.18 -8.66
C ALA A 9 25.74 -3.92 -9.73
N ARG A 10 26.43 -2.80 -9.71
CA ARG A 10 27.54 -2.48 -10.62
C ARG A 10 28.91 -2.34 -9.94
N ARG A 11 29.03 -2.62 -8.65
CA ARG A 11 30.28 -2.76 -7.93
C ARG A 11 30.19 -4.00 -7.07
N GLU A 12 31.25 -4.83 -7.05
CA GLU A 12 31.36 -5.99 -6.20
C GLU A 12 30.84 -5.71 -4.81
N GLU A 13 29.94 -6.58 -4.32
CA GLU A 13 29.31 -6.45 -3.01
C GLU A 13 30.39 -6.55 -1.94
N ALA A 14 30.90 -5.40 -1.48
CA ALA A 14 31.80 -5.38 -0.35
C ALA A 14 30.97 -5.58 0.94
N TYR A 15 30.93 -6.80 1.42
CA TYR A 15 30.47 -7.13 2.77
C TYR A 15 31.47 -6.54 3.76
N VAL A 16 31.04 -5.61 4.63
CA VAL A 16 31.82 -5.14 5.75
C VAL A 16 31.44 -5.98 6.97
N PRO A 17 32.34 -6.86 7.48
CA PRO A 17 32.07 -7.62 8.69
C PRO A 17 31.76 -6.68 9.87
N THR A 18 30.79 -7.08 10.69
CA THR A 18 30.43 -6.32 11.90
C THR A 18 31.61 -6.11 12.85
N SER A 19 32.61 -6.98 12.81
CA SER A 19 33.87 -6.85 13.58
C SER A 19 34.74 -5.66 13.15
N GLN A 20 34.55 -5.14 11.92
CA GLN A 20 35.27 -3.97 11.41
C GLN A 20 34.53 -2.66 11.66
N LEU A 21 33.28 -2.71 12.14
CA LEU A 21 32.55 -1.52 12.52
C LEU A 21 33.06 -1.01 13.87
N ARG A 22 33.32 0.28 13.96
CA ARG A 22 33.70 0.94 15.23
C ARG A 22 32.64 0.65 16.28
N ARG A 23 33.04 0.17 17.44
CA ARG A 23 32.12 -0.06 18.57
C ARG A 23 31.97 1.24 19.36
N PHE A 24 30.76 1.80 19.33
CA PHE A 24 30.40 2.84 20.27
C PHE A 24 30.13 2.21 21.63
N THR A 25 30.86 2.61 22.65
CA THR A 25 30.74 2.08 24.01
C THR A 25 30.52 3.21 25.01
N LEU A 26 29.33 3.28 25.56
CA LEU A 26 29.05 3.98 26.81
C LEU A 26 29.05 2.95 27.96
N PRO A 27 29.35 3.39 29.20
CA PRO A 27 29.28 2.50 30.34
C PRO A 27 27.85 1.94 30.49
N ASP A 28 27.74 0.72 31.04
CA ASP A 28 26.44 0.07 31.23
C ASP A 28 25.49 0.84 32.18
N SER A 29 26.06 1.70 33.03
CA SER A 29 25.31 2.62 33.87
C SER A 29 24.65 3.78 33.14
N ALA A 30 25.00 4.03 31.87
CA ALA A 30 24.37 5.08 31.09
C ALA A 30 22.92 4.71 30.73
N PRO A 31 21.99 5.68 30.71
CA PRO A 31 20.60 5.44 30.31
C PRO A 31 20.50 4.71 28.96
N ILE A 32 19.64 3.70 28.87
CA ILE A 32 19.54 2.85 27.68
C ILE A 32 19.33 3.62 26.38
N MET A 33 18.50 4.68 26.39
CA MET A 33 18.27 5.49 25.21
C MET A 33 19.53 6.23 24.76
N ARG A 34 20.36 6.73 25.69
CA ARG A 34 21.63 7.35 25.35
C ARG A 34 22.59 6.36 24.70
N ARG A 35 22.65 5.15 25.23
CA ARG A 35 23.45 4.04 24.68
C ARG A 35 23.00 3.67 23.26
N VAL A 36 21.69 3.47 23.07
CA VAL A 36 21.11 3.09 21.77
C VAL A 36 21.27 4.20 20.74
N MET A 37 20.86 5.43 21.07
CA MET A 37 20.95 6.57 20.16
C MET A 37 22.39 6.87 19.74
N GLY A 38 23.31 6.85 20.70
CA GLY A 38 24.74 7.06 20.43
C GLY A 38 25.30 5.97 19.52
N PHE A 39 24.99 4.71 19.81
CA PHE A 39 25.42 3.59 18.98
C PHE A 39 24.88 3.69 17.54
N LEU A 40 23.56 3.90 17.37
CA LEU A 40 22.94 3.99 16.04
C LEU A 40 23.52 5.15 15.23
N SER A 41 23.70 6.31 15.86
CA SER A 41 24.28 7.49 15.20
C SER A 41 25.73 7.27 14.79
N ASP A 42 26.55 6.65 15.64
CA ASP A 42 27.96 6.37 15.34
C ASP A 42 28.09 5.34 14.23
N GLN A 43 27.30 4.26 14.26
CA GLN A 43 27.29 3.25 13.20
C GLN A 43 26.81 3.81 11.86
N ALA A 44 25.73 4.58 11.84
CA ALA A 44 25.25 5.21 10.62
C ALA A 44 26.30 6.16 10.02
N ARG A 45 26.97 6.96 10.86
CA ARG A 45 28.06 7.84 10.44
C ARG A 45 29.24 7.05 9.86
N THR A 46 29.64 5.96 10.52
CA THR A 46 30.70 5.07 10.05
C THR A 46 30.39 4.50 8.68
N LEU A 47 29.14 4.06 8.44
CA LEU A 47 28.69 3.55 7.16
C LEU A 47 28.74 4.62 6.06
N ILE A 48 28.32 5.85 6.37
CA ILE A 48 28.37 6.98 5.43
C ILE A 48 29.82 7.29 5.05
N HIS A 49 30.71 7.34 6.03
CA HIS A 49 32.16 7.54 5.76
C HIS A 49 32.77 6.41 4.93
N ALA A 50 32.24 5.19 5.04
CA ALA A 50 32.61 4.05 4.20
C ALA A 50 31.98 4.08 2.80
N GLY A 51 31.24 5.15 2.44
CA GLY A 51 30.64 5.36 1.12
C GLY A 51 29.25 4.74 0.94
N VAL A 52 28.57 4.35 2.04
CA VAL A 52 27.16 3.92 1.97
C VAL A 52 26.28 5.16 1.90
N SER A 53 25.41 5.21 0.91
CA SER A 53 24.44 6.30 0.78
C SER A 53 23.43 6.27 1.93
N ARG A 54 23.06 7.45 2.45
CA ARG A 54 22.19 7.61 3.62
C ARG A 54 20.83 6.94 3.44
N ASP A 55 20.26 6.99 2.24
CA ASP A 55 18.98 6.39 1.86
C ASP A 55 18.97 4.86 1.86
N ARG A 56 20.16 4.24 1.97
CA ARG A 56 20.36 2.81 2.07
C ARG A 56 20.60 2.30 3.49
N ILE A 57 20.53 3.18 4.48
CA ILE A 57 20.71 2.83 5.88
C ILE A 57 19.35 2.73 6.55
N CYS A 58 19.05 1.55 7.11
CA CYS A 58 17.92 1.34 8.02
C CYS A 58 18.50 1.06 9.41
N ILE A 59 17.96 1.72 10.43
CA ILE A 59 18.37 1.54 11.82
C ILE A 59 17.41 0.60 12.56
N ASP A 60 17.99 -0.29 13.39
CA ASP A 60 17.26 -1.22 14.26
C ASP A 60 17.84 -1.12 15.68
N PRO A 61 17.07 -0.72 16.70
CA PRO A 61 17.54 -0.61 18.07
C PRO A 61 17.90 -1.95 18.72
N GLY A 62 17.61 -3.08 18.07
CA GLY A 62 17.98 -4.40 18.51
C GLY A 62 17.35 -4.81 19.86
N PRO A 63 16.01 -4.76 20.01
CA PRO A 63 15.37 -5.22 21.24
C PRO A 63 15.69 -6.70 21.49
N GLY A 64 15.89 -7.09 22.76
CA GLY A 64 16.24 -8.45 23.15
C GLY A 64 17.71 -8.83 23.01
N PHE A 65 18.56 -7.97 22.45
CA PHE A 65 20.00 -8.21 22.36
C PHE A 65 20.74 -7.51 23.52
N GLY A 66 21.08 -8.29 24.56
CA GLY A 66 21.80 -7.79 25.73
C GLY A 66 21.05 -6.73 26.53
N LYS A 67 19.73 -6.70 26.47
CA LYS A 67 18.85 -5.74 27.13
C LYS A 67 17.86 -6.46 28.04
N SER A 68 17.50 -5.83 29.15
CA SER A 68 16.42 -6.27 30.02
C SER A 68 15.07 -5.99 29.38
N ALA A 69 14.01 -6.64 29.88
CA ALA A 69 12.64 -6.37 29.42
C ALA A 69 12.24 -4.90 29.62
N ASN A 70 12.64 -4.30 30.73
CA ASN A 70 12.36 -2.88 31.01
C ASN A 70 13.08 -1.97 30.03
N GLU A 71 14.34 -2.24 29.68
CA GLU A 71 15.08 -1.46 28.69
C GLU A 71 14.44 -1.59 27.31
N ASP A 72 13.98 -2.80 26.93
CA ASP A 72 13.26 -2.99 25.66
C ASP A 72 11.95 -2.21 25.64
N ILE A 73 11.20 -2.14 26.74
CA ILE A 73 9.97 -1.34 26.85
C ILE A 73 10.29 0.16 26.69
N VAL A 74 11.35 0.66 27.39
CA VAL A 74 11.77 2.07 27.25
C VAL A 74 12.14 2.39 25.82
N ILE A 75 12.87 1.52 25.11
CA ILE A 75 13.24 1.70 23.71
C ILE A 75 11.98 1.80 22.83
N GLN A 76 10.98 0.95 23.04
CA GLN A 76 9.76 1.02 22.24
C GLN A 76 8.93 2.28 22.54
N ARG A 77 8.84 2.71 23.79
CA ARG A 77 8.15 3.97 24.16
C ARG A 77 8.81 5.20 23.56
N GLU A 78 10.13 5.19 23.40
CA GLU A 78 10.94 6.28 22.90
C GLU A 78 11.24 6.18 21.38
N THR A 79 10.45 5.38 20.64
CA THR A 79 10.61 5.18 19.19
C THR A 79 10.69 6.51 18.43
N ALA A 80 9.88 7.50 18.79
CA ALA A 80 9.89 8.83 18.16
C ALA A 80 11.27 9.52 18.24
N LYS A 81 12.01 9.34 19.34
CA LYS A 81 13.37 9.87 19.46
C LYS A 81 14.32 9.21 18.47
N MET A 82 14.20 7.91 18.23
CA MET A 82 15.01 7.20 17.24
C MET A 82 14.62 7.61 15.81
N ALA A 83 13.32 7.77 15.54
CA ALA A 83 12.83 8.26 14.25
C ALA A 83 13.39 9.65 13.91
N SER A 84 13.61 10.52 14.92
CA SER A 84 14.21 11.86 14.71
C SER A 84 15.66 11.85 14.21
N LEU A 85 16.34 10.69 14.22
CA LEU A 85 17.65 10.54 13.56
C LEU A 85 17.57 10.65 12.03
N GLY A 86 16.37 10.59 11.46
CA GLY A 86 16.12 10.78 10.04
C GLY A 86 16.59 9.62 9.16
N TYR A 87 16.62 8.40 9.70
CA TYR A 87 16.81 7.14 8.97
C TYR A 87 15.53 6.32 9.02
N PRO A 88 15.25 5.49 8.01
CA PRO A 88 14.24 4.45 8.14
C PRO A 88 14.48 3.62 9.41
N LEU A 89 13.45 3.50 10.23
CA LEU A 89 13.52 2.82 11.53
C LEU A 89 12.75 1.50 11.49
N MET A 90 13.43 0.42 11.86
CA MET A 90 12.84 -0.92 11.93
C MET A 90 12.39 -1.24 13.36
N CYS A 91 11.14 -1.67 13.49
CA CYS A 91 10.59 -2.32 14.68
C CYS A 91 10.66 -3.85 14.50
N ALA A 92 11.54 -4.51 15.24
CA ALA A 92 11.79 -5.95 15.15
C ALA A 92 11.56 -6.66 16.49
N VAL A 93 10.34 -6.56 17.00
CA VAL A 93 9.95 -7.02 18.36
C VAL A 93 9.26 -8.38 18.39
N SER A 94 8.99 -8.96 17.23
CA SER A 94 8.13 -10.12 17.09
C SER A 94 8.53 -11.29 17.99
N ARG A 95 7.60 -11.72 18.81
CA ARG A 95 7.66 -12.87 19.74
C ARG A 95 8.78 -12.77 20.79
N LYS A 96 9.37 -11.59 21.00
CA LYS A 96 10.49 -11.40 21.92
C LYS A 96 10.08 -11.55 23.38
N ARG A 97 11.06 -11.81 24.26
CA ARG A 97 10.82 -12.08 25.69
C ARG A 97 10.06 -10.97 26.40
N PHE A 98 10.39 -9.70 26.10
CA PHE A 98 9.68 -8.58 26.72
C PHE A 98 8.20 -8.53 26.30
N VAL A 99 7.86 -8.92 25.05
CA VAL A 99 6.48 -9.02 24.59
C VAL A 99 5.72 -10.08 25.42
N GLY A 100 6.37 -11.23 25.69
CA GLY A 100 5.83 -12.24 26.59
C GLY A 100 5.66 -11.72 28.02
N ALA A 101 6.64 -10.96 28.53
CA ALA A 101 6.60 -10.40 29.89
C ALA A 101 5.44 -9.41 30.07
N VAL A 102 5.14 -8.55 29.06
CA VAL A 102 4.04 -7.59 29.16
C VAL A 102 2.65 -8.19 28.88
N SER A 103 2.60 -9.26 28.09
CA SER A 103 1.33 -9.93 27.74
C SER A 103 0.97 -11.09 28.66
N GLY A 104 1.91 -11.58 29.49
CA GLY A 104 1.74 -12.79 30.27
C GLY A 104 1.82 -14.09 29.48
N VAL A 105 2.21 -14.03 28.20
CA VAL A 105 2.27 -15.21 27.31
C VAL A 105 3.66 -15.82 27.32
N THR A 106 3.79 -17.06 27.79
CA THR A 106 5.07 -17.77 27.90
C THR A 106 5.56 -18.29 26.56
N GLU A 107 4.66 -18.92 25.78
CA GLU A 107 5.00 -19.52 24.48
C GLU A 107 5.23 -18.45 23.42
N ALA A 108 6.40 -18.50 22.79
CA ALA A 108 6.78 -17.48 21.82
C ALA A 108 5.84 -17.43 20.60
N ALA A 109 5.36 -18.56 20.12
CA ALA A 109 4.47 -18.66 18.97
C ALA A 109 3.09 -18.02 19.21
N GLU A 110 2.67 -17.93 20.46
CA GLU A 110 1.37 -17.37 20.85
C GLU A 110 1.40 -15.84 21.10
N ARG A 111 2.57 -15.18 20.95
CA ARG A 111 2.74 -13.76 21.24
C ARG A 111 2.38 -12.82 20.08
N ASP A 112 1.78 -13.32 19.00
CA ASP A 112 1.55 -12.48 17.80
C ASP A 112 0.57 -11.35 18.06
N ALA A 113 -0.52 -11.58 18.79
CA ALA A 113 -1.46 -10.51 19.14
C ALA A 113 -0.79 -9.35 19.90
N ALA A 114 0.04 -9.68 20.92
CA ALA A 114 0.79 -8.68 21.68
C ALA A 114 1.91 -8.04 20.84
N THR A 115 2.56 -8.80 19.96
CA THR A 115 3.51 -8.30 18.98
C THR A 115 2.88 -7.23 18.09
N PHE A 116 1.67 -7.49 17.58
CA PHE A 116 0.95 -6.55 16.69
C PHE A 116 0.63 -5.24 17.41
N GLY A 117 0.22 -5.30 18.67
CA GLY A 117 -0.01 -4.10 19.50
C GLY A 117 1.27 -3.25 19.68
N VAL A 118 2.41 -3.90 19.98
CA VAL A 118 3.69 -3.20 20.12
C VAL A 118 4.14 -2.59 18.79
N CYS A 119 4.00 -3.33 17.68
CA CYS A 119 4.33 -2.85 16.34
C CYS A 119 3.46 -1.65 15.93
N LEU A 120 2.16 -1.67 16.24
CA LEU A 120 1.27 -0.54 15.97
C LEU A 120 1.72 0.71 16.72
N GLY A 121 2.05 0.59 18.01
CA GLY A 121 2.60 1.71 18.80
C GLY A 121 3.89 2.27 18.21
N ALA A 122 4.78 1.40 17.72
CA ALA A 122 6.00 1.81 17.05
C ALA A 122 5.74 2.53 15.70
N ILE A 123 4.78 2.05 14.89
CA ILE A 123 4.34 2.71 13.64
C ILE A 123 3.83 4.12 13.93
N GLN A 124 2.95 4.26 14.92
CA GLN A 124 2.40 5.57 15.32
C GLN A 124 3.49 6.52 15.83
N ALA A 125 4.58 5.98 16.37
CA ALA A 125 5.73 6.75 16.84
C ALA A 125 6.82 6.95 15.76
N GLY A 126 6.58 6.56 14.50
CA GLY A 126 7.45 6.85 13.36
C GLY A 126 8.34 5.70 12.88
N ALA A 127 8.10 4.45 13.30
CA ALA A 127 8.74 3.29 12.67
C ALA A 127 8.21 3.09 11.24
N ASN A 128 9.14 2.88 10.30
CA ASN A 128 8.82 2.76 8.87
C ASN A 128 8.77 1.30 8.41
N ILE A 129 9.47 0.42 9.11
CA ILE A 129 9.61 -1.00 8.76
C ILE A 129 9.24 -1.83 9.98
N VAL A 130 8.43 -2.85 9.77
CA VAL A 130 8.09 -3.83 10.80
C VAL A 130 8.53 -5.21 10.34
N ARG A 131 9.22 -5.93 11.22
CA ARG A 131 9.63 -7.31 10.98
C ARG A 131 8.91 -8.24 11.95
N VAL A 132 8.00 -9.05 11.42
CA VAL A 132 7.18 -10.01 12.18
C VAL A 132 7.30 -11.42 11.65
N HIS A 133 7.00 -12.44 12.47
CA HIS A 133 6.94 -13.83 12.04
C HIS A 133 5.66 -14.12 11.25
N ASP A 134 4.52 -13.60 11.72
CA ASP A 134 3.25 -13.71 11.01
C ASP A 134 2.94 -12.40 10.27
N ALA A 135 3.45 -12.30 9.04
CA ALA A 135 3.25 -11.14 8.18
C ALA A 135 1.80 -11.06 7.67
N ALA A 136 1.15 -12.20 7.42
CA ALA A 136 -0.22 -12.25 6.93
C ALA A 136 -1.21 -11.78 8.00
N GLY A 137 -1.08 -12.29 9.23
CA GLY A 137 -1.90 -11.87 10.37
C GLY A 137 -1.67 -10.40 10.72
N PHE A 138 -0.43 -9.90 10.64
CA PHE A 138 -0.15 -8.50 10.88
C PHE A 138 -0.75 -7.58 9.81
N ALA A 139 -0.70 -7.96 8.54
CA ALA A 139 -1.36 -7.22 7.46
C ALA A 139 -2.88 -7.16 7.67
N GLN A 140 -3.50 -8.30 8.04
CA GLN A 140 -4.93 -8.35 8.38
C GLN A 140 -5.28 -7.44 9.57
N PHE A 141 -4.46 -7.46 10.62
CA PHE A 141 -4.61 -6.58 11.79
C PHE A 141 -4.54 -5.11 11.40
N LEU A 142 -3.55 -4.70 10.59
CA LEU A 142 -3.40 -3.33 10.12
C LEU A 142 -4.57 -2.90 9.23
N ASN A 143 -5.05 -3.76 8.35
CA ASN A 143 -6.23 -3.47 7.52
C ASN A 143 -7.47 -3.18 8.38
N GLY A 144 -7.71 -3.98 9.43
CA GLY A 144 -8.78 -3.74 10.38
C GLY A 144 -8.60 -2.42 11.16
N TYR A 145 -7.39 -2.17 11.63
CA TYR A 145 -7.07 -0.94 12.36
C TYR A 145 -7.29 0.31 11.47
N TRP A 146 -6.71 0.33 10.27
CA TRP A 146 -6.80 1.48 9.38
C TRP A 146 -8.22 1.73 8.86
N ALA A 147 -9.05 0.68 8.75
CA ALA A 147 -10.45 0.84 8.35
C ALA A 147 -11.26 1.72 9.32
N VAL A 148 -10.87 1.81 10.59
CA VAL A 148 -11.60 2.56 11.63
C VAL A 148 -10.82 3.76 12.21
N ALA A 149 -9.50 3.79 12.08
CA ALA A 149 -8.63 4.83 12.65
C ALA A 149 -8.47 6.08 11.78
N LYS A 150 -9.43 6.38 10.91
CA LYS A 150 -9.44 7.51 9.96
C LYS A 150 -8.23 7.49 9.03
N PRO A 151 -8.16 6.54 8.11
CA PRO A 151 -7.13 6.55 7.08
C PRO A 151 -7.23 7.86 6.29
N GLN A 152 -6.11 8.34 5.76
CA GLN A 152 -6.12 9.46 4.82
C GLN A 152 -6.92 9.05 3.58
N PRO A 153 -7.81 9.91 3.05
CA PRO A 153 -8.53 9.60 1.83
C PRO A 153 -7.57 9.24 0.70
N ARG A 154 -7.73 8.05 0.12
CA ARG A 154 -6.87 7.54 -0.94
C ARG A 154 -7.48 7.85 -2.30
N ARG A 155 -6.64 8.24 -3.23
CA ARG A 155 -7.02 8.43 -4.62
C ARG A 155 -7.28 7.06 -5.27
N ALA A 156 -8.37 6.95 -6.02
CA ALA A 156 -8.67 5.75 -6.79
C ALA A 156 -9.32 6.12 -8.13
N PHE A 157 -9.23 5.20 -9.09
CA PHE A 157 -9.85 5.33 -10.40
C PHE A 157 -10.86 4.21 -10.62
N VAL A 158 -12.06 4.59 -11.07
CA VAL A 158 -13.15 3.67 -11.44
C VAL A 158 -13.45 3.85 -12.91
N ALA A 159 -13.28 2.78 -13.70
CA ALA A 159 -13.78 2.78 -15.07
C ALA A 159 -15.28 2.54 -15.07
N VAL A 160 -15.99 3.24 -15.95
CA VAL A 160 -17.43 3.18 -16.11
C VAL A 160 -17.76 2.91 -17.58
N GLY A 161 -18.47 1.83 -17.87
CA GLY A 161 -18.86 1.44 -19.22
C GLY A 161 -20.34 1.11 -19.33
N SER A 162 -20.97 1.48 -20.45
CA SER A 162 -22.38 1.19 -20.73
C SER A 162 -22.60 0.99 -22.23
N ASN A 163 -23.38 -0.05 -22.63
CA ASN A 163 -23.79 -0.24 -24.01
C ASN A 163 -25.26 -0.67 -24.19
N LEU A 164 -26.06 -0.59 -23.13
CA LEU A 164 -27.50 -0.81 -23.19
C LEU A 164 -28.29 0.43 -22.75
N GLY A 165 -29.38 0.71 -23.42
CA GLY A 165 -30.29 1.82 -23.10
C GLY A 165 -29.64 3.19 -23.31
N HIS A 166 -29.95 4.11 -22.41
CA HIS A 166 -29.41 5.49 -22.45
C HIS A 166 -27.99 5.54 -21.87
N ARG A 167 -27.00 5.07 -22.63
CA ARG A 167 -25.60 4.85 -22.23
C ARG A 167 -25.00 6.02 -21.43
N CYS A 168 -25.14 7.25 -21.93
CA CYS A 168 -24.59 8.43 -21.27
C CYS A 168 -25.30 8.77 -19.96
N ASP A 169 -26.60 8.52 -19.88
CA ASP A 169 -27.38 8.79 -18.66
C ASP A 169 -27.06 7.74 -17.58
N ASN A 170 -26.84 6.47 -18.00
CA ASN A 170 -26.36 5.43 -17.09
C ASN A 170 -25.01 5.79 -16.46
N ILE A 171 -24.07 6.35 -17.25
CA ILE A 171 -22.77 6.82 -16.74
C ILE A 171 -22.92 7.99 -15.76
N ARG A 172 -23.80 8.96 -16.08
CA ARG A 172 -24.06 10.09 -15.20
C ARG A 172 -24.70 9.63 -13.88
N ALA A 173 -25.71 8.76 -13.96
CA ALA A 173 -26.34 8.19 -12.77
C ALA A 173 -25.33 7.41 -11.91
N ALA A 174 -24.49 6.58 -12.52
CA ALA A 174 -23.43 5.88 -11.79
C ALA A 174 -22.47 6.84 -11.07
N ARG A 175 -22.07 7.95 -11.72
CA ARG A 175 -21.24 8.98 -11.12
C ARG A 175 -21.90 9.66 -9.91
N GLU A 176 -23.20 9.97 -10.01
CA GLU A 176 -23.98 10.55 -8.91
C GLU A 176 -24.06 9.56 -7.73
N MET A 177 -24.38 8.30 -7.99
CA MET A 177 -24.43 7.26 -6.95
C MET A 177 -23.07 6.99 -6.31
N ILE A 178 -21.97 7.03 -7.08
CA ILE A 178 -20.61 6.94 -6.53
C ILE A 178 -20.32 8.13 -5.57
N ALA A 179 -20.81 9.31 -5.87
CA ALA A 179 -20.63 10.48 -5.00
C ALA A 179 -21.42 10.36 -3.68
N GLU A 180 -22.45 9.51 -3.63
CA GLU A 180 -23.25 9.22 -2.42
C GLU A 180 -22.65 8.11 -1.55
N ILE A 181 -21.64 7.38 -2.02
CA ILE A 181 -20.97 6.36 -1.21
C ILE A 181 -20.36 7.02 0.05
N PRO A 182 -20.66 6.52 1.26
CA PRO A 182 -20.08 7.07 2.50
C PRO A 182 -18.55 7.06 2.47
N LEU A 183 -17.92 8.07 3.07
CA LEU A 183 -16.46 8.23 3.15
C LEU A 183 -15.78 8.31 1.77
N THR A 184 -16.51 8.67 0.74
CA THR A 184 -16.03 8.78 -0.64
C THR A 184 -16.49 10.10 -1.25
N CYS A 185 -15.62 10.73 -2.05
CA CYS A 185 -15.99 11.88 -2.85
C CYS A 185 -15.45 11.73 -4.27
N VAL A 186 -16.24 12.14 -5.26
CA VAL A 186 -15.79 12.25 -6.65
C VAL A 186 -14.92 13.50 -6.76
N SER A 187 -13.64 13.33 -7.10
CA SER A 187 -12.71 14.46 -7.25
C SER A 187 -12.64 14.97 -8.69
N ASN A 188 -12.81 14.08 -9.67
CA ASN A 188 -12.81 14.45 -11.09
C ASN A 188 -13.53 13.37 -11.92
N SER A 189 -13.79 13.68 -13.18
CA SER A 189 -14.37 12.73 -14.15
C SER A 189 -13.89 13.08 -15.55
N SER A 190 -13.53 12.05 -16.33
CA SER A 190 -13.23 12.23 -17.75
C SER A 190 -14.48 12.65 -18.54
N LYS A 191 -14.28 13.03 -19.77
CA LYS A 191 -15.33 13.02 -20.79
C LYS A 191 -15.83 11.60 -21.02
N ILE A 192 -16.98 11.49 -21.71
CA ILE A 192 -17.52 10.19 -22.15
C ILE A 192 -17.02 9.93 -23.57
N TYR A 193 -16.40 8.78 -23.78
CA TYR A 193 -15.85 8.34 -25.04
C TYR A 193 -16.65 7.16 -25.59
N GLU A 194 -16.81 7.09 -26.89
CA GLU A 194 -17.39 5.94 -27.56
C GLU A 194 -16.28 4.98 -28.01
N SER A 195 -16.47 3.69 -27.83
CA SER A 195 -15.58 2.65 -28.33
C SER A 195 -16.34 1.46 -28.90
N GLU A 196 -15.75 0.82 -29.90
CA GLU A 196 -16.20 -0.47 -30.37
C GLU A 196 -16.03 -1.55 -29.26
N PRO A 197 -16.86 -2.60 -29.27
CA PRO A 197 -16.72 -3.70 -28.31
C PRO A 197 -15.40 -4.45 -28.49
N ALA A 198 -14.60 -4.56 -27.41
CA ALA A 198 -13.26 -5.16 -27.47
C ALA A 198 -13.25 -6.70 -27.53
N TYR A 199 -14.25 -7.38 -27.00
CA TYR A 199 -14.23 -8.85 -26.82
C TYR A 199 -15.34 -9.56 -27.61
N GLU A 200 -16.59 -9.25 -27.32
CA GLU A 200 -17.75 -9.74 -28.09
C GLU A 200 -18.18 -8.64 -29.04
N THR A 201 -17.89 -8.81 -30.32
CA THR A 201 -18.09 -7.77 -31.34
C THR A 201 -19.54 -7.65 -31.84
N ARG A 202 -20.39 -8.62 -31.53
CA ARG A 202 -21.81 -8.59 -31.96
C ARG A 202 -22.69 -7.91 -30.91
N GLN A 203 -22.39 -6.67 -30.60
CA GLN A 203 -23.16 -5.83 -29.67
C GLN A 203 -22.91 -4.34 -30.00
N ASP A 204 -23.73 -3.46 -29.43
CA ASP A 204 -23.62 -2.03 -29.64
C ASP A 204 -22.33 -1.45 -29.04
N ALA A 205 -21.86 -0.34 -29.60
CA ALA A 205 -20.72 0.41 -29.11
C ALA A 205 -20.91 0.85 -27.67
N PHE A 206 -19.83 0.88 -26.92
CA PHE A 206 -19.80 1.30 -25.51
C PHE A 206 -19.62 2.82 -25.39
N ALA A 207 -20.30 3.41 -24.42
CA ALA A 207 -19.88 4.68 -23.82
C ALA A 207 -19.01 4.38 -22.61
N ASN A 208 -17.82 5.00 -22.52
CA ASN A 208 -16.84 4.77 -21.47
C ASN A 208 -16.38 6.09 -20.85
N ALA A 209 -16.13 6.07 -19.56
CA ALA A 209 -15.52 7.15 -18.82
C ALA A 209 -14.66 6.60 -17.68
N VAL A 210 -13.81 7.45 -17.11
CA VAL A 210 -13.12 7.14 -15.86
C VAL A 210 -13.47 8.21 -14.84
N ILE A 211 -13.78 7.78 -13.62
CA ILE A 211 -14.09 8.64 -12.49
C ILE A 211 -12.93 8.55 -11.49
N GLU A 212 -12.38 9.70 -11.13
CA GLU A 212 -11.42 9.82 -10.04
C GLU A 212 -12.17 10.09 -8.74
N ILE A 213 -11.89 9.29 -7.74
CA ILE A 213 -12.45 9.42 -6.40
C ILE A 213 -11.36 9.54 -5.34
N LYS A 214 -11.72 10.12 -4.20
CA LYS A 214 -10.97 10.00 -2.95
C LYS A 214 -11.84 9.28 -1.94
N THR A 215 -11.34 8.20 -1.35
CA THR A 215 -12.10 7.35 -0.44
C THR A 215 -11.28 6.90 0.76
N GLU A 216 -11.94 6.79 1.92
CA GLU A 216 -11.38 6.17 3.12
C GLU A 216 -11.73 4.67 3.21
N LEU A 217 -12.55 4.15 2.29
CA LEU A 217 -12.96 2.75 2.27
C LEU A 217 -11.80 1.83 1.87
N ALA A 218 -11.75 0.65 2.47
CA ALA A 218 -10.88 -0.41 2.01
C ALA A 218 -11.32 -0.91 0.61
N PRO A 219 -10.38 -1.37 -0.26
CA PRO A 219 -10.69 -1.71 -1.65
C PRO A 219 -11.84 -2.70 -1.84
N LEU A 220 -11.94 -3.74 -0.99
CA LEU A 220 -13.03 -4.72 -1.07
C LEU A 220 -14.38 -4.15 -0.65
N VAL A 221 -14.39 -3.21 0.31
CA VAL A 221 -15.62 -2.53 0.74
C VAL A 221 -16.10 -1.59 -0.38
N LEU A 222 -15.18 -0.83 -0.98
CA LEU A 222 -15.51 0.01 -2.13
C LEU A 222 -16.05 -0.82 -3.31
N LEU A 223 -15.41 -1.96 -3.61
CA LEU A 223 -15.89 -2.87 -4.66
C LEU A 223 -17.32 -3.33 -4.40
N ASP A 224 -17.64 -3.67 -3.15
CA ASP A 224 -19.00 -4.10 -2.78
C ASP A 224 -20.04 -2.97 -2.98
N GLU A 225 -19.69 -1.71 -2.70
CA GLU A 225 -20.55 -0.55 -2.99
C GLU A 225 -20.70 -0.33 -4.49
N LEU A 226 -19.62 -0.42 -5.28
CA LEU A 226 -19.71 -0.34 -6.75
C LEU A 226 -20.62 -1.44 -7.34
N MET A 227 -20.53 -2.66 -6.82
CA MET A 227 -21.41 -3.77 -7.26
C MET A 227 -22.89 -3.53 -6.91
N LYS A 228 -23.19 -2.85 -5.79
CA LYS A 228 -24.58 -2.45 -5.45
C LYS A 228 -25.11 -1.44 -6.46
N ILE A 229 -24.31 -0.43 -6.80
CA ILE A 229 -24.68 0.58 -7.82
C ILE A 229 -24.96 -0.09 -9.17
N GLU A 230 -24.13 -1.05 -9.59
CA GLU A 230 -24.39 -1.80 -10.82
C GLU A 230 -25.74 -2.54 -10.76
N ALA A 231 -26.06 -3.17 -9.63
CA ALA A 231 -27.32 -3.90 -9.47
C ALA A 231 -28.53 -2.95 -9.49
N GLU A 232 -28.43 -1.79 -8.84
CA GLU A 232 -29.49 -0.76 -8.82
C GLU A 232 -29.72 -0.15 -10.19
N LEU A 233 -28.67 0.01 -11.00
CA LEU A 233 -28.76 0.46 -12.39
C LEU A 233 -29.13 -0.69 -13.38
N GLY A 234 -29.58 -1.83 -12.87
CA GLY A 234 -30.17 -2.90 -13.66
C GLY A 234 -29.17 -3.83 -14.35
N ARG A 235 -27.92 -3.92 -13.87
CA ARG A 235 -26.96 -4.89 -14.40
C ARG A 235 -27.37 -6.32 -14.06
N ASP A 236 -27.56 -7.14 -15.10
CA ASP A 236 -27.80 -8.57 -14.93
C ASP A 236 -26.45 -9.32 -14.71
N ARG A 237 -26.29 -9.91 -13.53
CA ARG A 237 -25.18 -10.80 -13.17
C ARG A 237 -25.63 -12.25 -12.95
N SER A 238 -26.81 -12.61 -13.46
CA SER A 238 -27.33 -13.98 -13.38
C SER A 238 -26.44 -14.96 -14.16
N LYS A 239 -26.56 -16.27 -13.85
CA LYS A 239 -25.85 -17.32 -14.59
C LYS A 239 -26.20 -17.37 -16.07
N LYS A 240 -27.30 -16.70 -16.50
CA LYS A 240 -27.76 -16.62 -17.90
C LYS A 240 -27.11 -15.43 -18.63
N ALA A 241 -26.56 -14.44 -17.92
CA ALA A 241 -25.89 -13.32 -18.54
C ALA A 241 -24.63 -13.79 -19.28
N LYS A 242 -24.48 -13.37 -20.54
CA LYS A 242 -23.31 -13.70 -21.35
C LYS A 242 -22.08 -12.98 -20.83
N ALA A 243 -21.00 -13.71 -20.64
CA ALA A 243 -19.71 -13.09 -20.29
C ALA A 243 -19.29 -12.08 -21.38
N ASN A 244 -18.87 -10.89 -20.99
CA ASN A 244 -18.55 -9.75 -21.88
C ASN A 244 -19.71 -9.31 -22.79
N GLY A 245 -20.96 -9.70 -22.46
CA GLY A 245 -22.14 -9.32 -23.20
C GLY A 245 -22.61 -7.89 -22.92
N PRO A 246 -23.73 -7.46 -23.57
CA PRO A 246 -24.32 -6.15 -23.37
C PRO A 246 -24.72 -5.92 -21.91
N ARG A 247 -24.54 -4.66 -21.42
CA ARG A 247 -24.81 -4.31 -20.03
C ARG A 247 -25.21 -2.84 -19.88
N THR A 248 -26.12 -2.60 -18.94
CA THR A 248 -26.55 -1.24 -18.60
C THR A 248 -25.43 -0.41 -18.04
N ILE A 249 -24.62 -1.02 -17.15
CA ILE A 249 -23.46 -0.38 -16.53
C ILE A 249 -22.41 -1.42 -16.12
N ASP A 250 -21.15 -1.03 -16.13
CA ASP A 250 -19.98 -1.78 -15.65
C ASP A 250 -19.09 -0.84 -14.85
N LEU A 251 -18.73 -1.19 -13.62
CA LEU A 251 -17.90 -0.40 -12.72
C LEU A 251 -16.68 -1.22 -12.30
N ASP A 252 -15.54 -0.94 -12.91
CA ASP A 252 -14.27 -1.60 -12.60
C ASP A 252 -13.38 -0.69 -11.74
N LEU A 253 -13.01 -1.13 -10.54
CA LEU A 253 -11.98 -0.47 -9.74
C LEU A 253 -10.62 -0.75 -10.37
N LEU A 254 -10.02 0.28 -10.96
CA LEU A 254 -8.78 0.18 -11.74
C LEU A 254 -7.52 0.17 -10.85
N TRP A 255 -7.47 1.10 -9.93
CA TRP A 255 -6.30 1.38 -9.11
C TRP A 255 -6.71 2.15 -7.86
N MET A 256 -5.96 1.98 -6.77
CA MET A 256 -6.09 2.76 -5.54
C MET A 256 -4.70 2.98 -4.95
N ASP A 257 -4.43 4.20 -4.50
CA ASP A 257 -3.14 4.61 -3.97
C ASP A 257 -2.71 3.74 -2.77
N GLY A 258 -1.48 3.22 -2.86
CA GLY A 258 -0.89 2.37 -1.82
C GLY A 258 -1.47 0.95 -1.72
N GLU A 259 -2.41 0.54 -2.61
CA GLU A 259 -3.08 -0.75 -2.54
C GLU A 259 -2.64 -1.71 -3.65
N THR A 260 -2.37 -2.95 -3.25
CA THR A 260 -2.11 -4.07 -4.15
C THR A 260 -2.92 -5.29 -3.71
N HIS A 261 -3.72 -5.84 -4.62
CA HIS A 261 -4.55 -7.01 -4.38
C HIS A 261 -4.37 -8.07 -5.47
N GLY A 262 -4.10 -9.31 -5.08
CA GLY A 262 -3.97 -10.46 -6.00
C GLY A 262 -5.07 -11.51 -5.82
N GLY A 263 -6.20 -11.16 -5.21
CA GLY A 263 -7.28 -12.08 -4.89
C GLY A 263 -8.17 -12.44 -6.07
N LYS A 264 -9.02 -13.47 -5.89
CA LYS A 264 -10.01 -13.88 -6.91
C LYS A 264 -11.11 -12.83 -7.12
N LYS A 265 -11.49 -12.10 -6.06
CA LYS A 265 -12.59 -11.13 -6.07
C LYS A 265 -12.13 -9.77 -6.59
N LEU A 266 -10.88 -9.40 -6.30
CA LEU A 266 -10.28 -8.11 -6.66
C LEU A 266 -8.81 -8.30 -7.02
N ARG A 267 -8.39 -7.64 -8.10
CA ARG A 267 -6.98 -7.46 -8.45
C ARG A 267 -6.70 -5.98 -8.62
N LEU A 268 -5.73 -5.47 -7.88
CA LEU A 268 -5.26 -4.08 -7.99
C LEU A 268 -3.74 -4.04 -8.06
N PRO A 269 -3.19 -3.25 -8.96
CA PRO A 269 -3.86 -2.59 -10.09
C PRO A 269 -4.65 -3.58 -10.96
N HIS A 270 -5.72 -3.12 -11.64
CA HIS A 270 -6.50 -3.98 -12.52
C HIS A 270 -5.62 -4.48 -13.69
N PRO A 271 -5.55 -5.80 -13.93
CA PRO A 271 -4.53 -6.38 -14.79
C PRO A 271 -4.59 -5.94 -16.26
N LEU A 272 -5.75 -5.51 -16.74
CA LEU A 272 -5.96 -5.13 -18.14
C LEU A 272 -5.96 -3.62 -18.39
N ILE A 273 -5.53 -2.79 -17.44
CA ILE A 273 -5.47 -1.32 -17.65
C ILE A 273 -4.61 -1.00 -18.87
N GLY A 274 -3.44 -1.62 -18.97
CA GLY A 274 -2.47 -1.32 -20.01
C GLY A 274 -2.82 -1.83 -21.40
N GLU A 275 -3.90 -2.60 -21.55
CA GLU A 275 -4.35 -3.20 -22.82
C GLU A 275 -5.64 -2.56 -23.36
N ARG A 276 -6.24 -1.61 -22.61
CA ARG A 276 -7.57 -1.09 -22.87
C ARG A 276 -7.55 0.40 -23.21
N ASP A 277 -7.58 0.73 -24.49
CA ASP A 277 -7.64 2.14 -24.94
C ASP A 277 -8.89 2.84 -24.41
N PHE A 278 -10.02 2.13 -24.27
CA PHE A 278 -11.25 2.66 -23.70
C PHE A 278 -11.14 2.98 -22.18
N VAL A 279 -10.01 2.64 -21.56
CA VAL A 279 -9.61 3.04 -20.19
C VAL A 279 -8.53 4.10 -20.24
N LEU A 280 -7.49 3.90 -21.06
CA LEU A 280 -6.33 4.80 -21.11
C LEU A 280 -6.67 6.17 -21.70
N VAL A 281 -7.48 6.22 -22.79
CA VAL A 281 -7.91 7.49 -23.41
C VAL A 281 -8.71 8.36 -22.42
N PRO A 282 -9.76 7.87 -21.73
CA PRO A 282 -10.42 8.66 -20.69
C PRO A 282 -9.50 9.11 -19.55
N LEU A 283 -8.47 8.34 -19.21
CA LEU A 283 -7.51 8.72 -18.17
C LEU A 283 -6.64 9.93 -18.56
N GLU A 284 -6.44 10.21 -19.84
CA GLU A 284 -5.71 11.40 -20.31
C GLU A 284 -6.40 12.72 -19.91
N ASP A 285 -7.72 12.72 -19.73
CA ASP A 285 -8.45 13.87 -19.16
C ASP A 285 -8.12 14.11 -17.69
N LEU A 286 -7.62 13.08 -16.98
CA LEU A 286 -7.40 13.09 -15.52
C LEU A 286 -5.92 13.19 -15.13
N MET A 287 -5.03 12.82 -16.03
CA MET A 287 -3.57 12.87 -15.81
C MET A 287 -2.79 12.97 -17.13
N HIS A 288 -1.62 13.59 -17.07
CA HIS A 288 -0.82 13.93 -18.26
C HIS A 288 -0.32 12.70 -19.06
N ASP A 289 0.07 11.62 -18.40
CA ASP A 289 0.63 10.39 -19.04
C ASP A 289 0.17 9.16 -18.25
N PRO A 290 -1.03 8.63 -18.53
CA PRO A 290 -1.54 7.45 -17.88
C PRO A 290 -0.64 6.22 -18.02
N ALA A 291 -0.07 6.04 -19.23
CA ALA A 291 0.79 4.89 -19.51
C ALA A 291 2.06 4.89 -18.65
N ARG A 292 2.69 6.06 -18.49
CA ARG A 292 3.85 6.24 -17.62
C ARG A 292 3.47 6.06 -16.15
N PHE A 293 2.35 6.64 -15.72
CA PHE A 293 1.84 6.52 -14.35
C PHE A 293 1.65 5.06 -13.97
N PHE A 294 0.94 4.27 -14.79
CA PHE A 294 0.65 2.87 -14.49
C PHE A 294 1.90 1.99 -14.60
N ARG A 295 2.82 2.24 -15.53
CA ARG A 295 4.13 1.56 -15.56
C ARG A 295 4.93 1.79 -14.28
N TYR A 296 4.93 3.02 -13.77
CA TYR A 296 5.59 3.33 -12.49
C TYR A 296 4.94 2.61 -11.31
N ASN A 297 3.63 2.36 -11.37
CA ASN A 297 2.88 1.62 -10.37
C ASN A 297 2.81 0.10 -10.65
N GLY A 298 3.70 -0.44 -11.45
CA GLY A 298 3.88 -1.89 -11.67
C GLY A 298 2.88 -2.53 -12.63
N VAL A 299 2.20 -1.76 -13.47
CA VAL A 299 1.33 -2.26 -14.54
C VAL A 299 2.09 -2.31 -15.85
N GLU A 300 2.07 -3.45 -16.55
CA GLU A 300 2.55 -3.55 -17.91
C GLU A 300 1.58 -2.84 -18.86
N VAL A 301 2.06 -1.87 -19.64
CA VAL A 301 1.24 -1.12 -20.59
C VAL A 301 1.69 -1.50 -21.99
N LEU A 302 0.84 -2.26 -22.68
CA LEU A 302 1.09 -2.79 -24.03
C LEU A 302 0.51 -1.90 -25.13
N SER A 303 -0.49 -1.07 -24.81
CA SER A 303 -1.08 -0.14 -25.77
C SER A 303 -0.13 0.99 -26.09
N LEU A 304 0.18 1.16 -27.38
CA LEU A 304 0.91 2.29 -27.91
C LEU A 304 -0.10 3.39 -28.23
N ILE A 305 -0.37 4.25 -27.26
CA ILE A 305 -1.06 5.51 -27.55
C ILE A 305 -0.07 6.32 -28.41
N HIS A 306 -0.25 6.33 -29.71
CA HIS A 306 0.41 7.30 -30.57
C HIS A 306 -0.21 8.66 -30.28
N ILE A 307 0.48 9.44 -29.46
CA ILE A 307 0.22 10.88 -29.37
C ILE A 307 0.72 11.43 -30.70
N SER A 308 -0.17 11.68 -31.65
CA SER A 308 0.12 12.55 -32.79
C SER A 308 0.27 13.96 -32.23
N GLU A 309 1.45 14.54 -32.38
CA GLU A 309 1.76 15.96 -32.13
C GLU A 309 0.82 16.90 -32.91
#